data_48d6001b5fc5f7994f07fe26a87e0a4f
#
_entry.id   48d6001b5fc5f7994f07fe26a87e0a4f
#
_cell.length_a   1.000
_cell.length_b   1.000
_cell.length_c   1.000
_cell.angle_alpha   90.00
_cell.angle_beta   90.00
_cell.angle_gamma   90.00
#
_symmetry.space_group_name_H-M   'P 1'
#
loop_
_entity.id
_entity.type
_entity.pdbx_description
1 polymer ?
#
loop_
_entity_poly.entity_id
_entity_poly.type
_entity_poly.pdbx_seq_one_letter_code
_entity_poly.pdbx_strand_id
1 'polypeptide(L)'
;MKTSLKLYLTALVASFLLLLGACSTNTNSSTSKTESSSSAPTEVTIKSSLGVVTLSKVPEKIVTFDLGAADTIRALGFEKNIVGMPTKTVPTYLKDLAGKVKNVGSMVEPDLEALAALEPDLIIASPRTQKFVDKFKEIAPTVLFQASKDDYWTSTKG
;
A
#
# COMPACT_ATOMS: atom_id res chain seq x y z
N MET A 1 -14.04 26.31 -50.52
CA MET A 1 -13.80 24.90 -50.09
C MET A 1 -14.05 24.63 -48.58
N LYS A 2 -14.79 25.46 -47.84
CA LYS A 2 -15.06 25.29 -46.41
C LYS A 2 -16.52 24.84 -46.08
N THR A 3 -17.41 24.86 -47.06
CA THR A 3 -18.84 24.53 -46.90
C THR A 3 -19.16 23.06 -47.12
N SER A 4 -18.38 22.35 -47.94
CA SER A 4 -18.61 20.93 -48.24
C SER A 4 -18.29 20.00 -47.08
N LEU A 5 -17.31 20.37 -46.23
CA LEU A 5 -16.87 19.53 -45.09
C LEU A 5 -17.92 19.49 -43.97
N LYS A 6 -18.69 20.56 -43.78
CA LYS A 6 -19.74 20.60 -42.75
C LYS A 6 -20.96 19.74 -43.13
N LEU A 7 -21.25 19.62 -44.41
CA LEU A 7 -22.37 18.78 -44.89
C LEU A 7 -22.08 17.27 -44.71
N TYR A 8 -20.83 16.86 -44.89
CA TYR A 8 -20.44 15.45 -44.70
C TYR A 8 -20.45 15.04 -43.23
N LEU A 9 -20.13 15.98 -42.31
CA LEU A 9 -20.13 15.70 -40.88
C LEU A 9 -21.55 15.47 -40.34
N THR A 10 -22.56 16.19 -40.84
CA THR A 10 -23.95 16.02 -40.41
C THR A 10 -24.61 14.73 -40.94
N ALA A 11 -24.18 14.27 -42.11
CA ALA A 11 -24.68 13.01 -42.70
C ALA A 11 -24.17 11.77 -41.98
N LEU A 12 -22.93 11.81 -41.41
CA LEU A 12 -22.34 10.69 -40.67
C LEU A 12 -22.95 10.50 -39.27
N VAL A 13 -23.43 11.57 -38.62
CA VAL A 13 -24.07 11.49 -37.30
C VAL A 13 -25.49 10.92 -37.37
N ALA A 14 -26.22 11.16 -38.47
CA ALA A 14 -27.57 10.66 -38.66
C ALA A 14 -27.65 9.15 -38.94
N SER A 15 -26.56 8.54 -39.49
CA SER A 15 -26.51 7.11 -39.81
C SER A 15 -26.18 6.18 -38.66
N PHE A 16 -25.68 6.75 -37.49
CA PHE A 16 -25.25 5.95 -36.35
C PHE A 16 -26.37 5.68 -35.31
N LEU A 17 -27.52 6.29 -35.44
CA LEU A 17 -28.64 6.22 -34.48
C LEU A 17 -29.67 5.11 -34.71
N LEU A 18 -29.50 4.25 -35.73
CA LEU A 18 -30.51 3.23 -36.12
C LEU A 18 -30.12 1.76 -35.78
N LEU A 19 -29.07 1.50 -35.00
CA LEU A 19 -28.62 0.14 -34.70
C LEU A 19 -28.73 -0.26 -33.21
N LEU A 20 -29.57 0.38 -32.41
CA LEU A 20 -29.82 0.02 -31.00
C LEU A 20 -31.28 -0.46 -30.83
N GLY A 21 -31.57 -1.63 -31.41
CA GLY A 21 -32.85 -2.31 -31.19
C GLY A 21 -32.68 -3.81 -31.15
N ALA A 22 -32.99 -4.39 -30.00
CA ALA A 22 -33.27 -5.80 -29.72
C ALA A 22 -32.04 -6.71 -29.38
N CYS A 23 -31.91 -7.06 -28.10
CA CYS A 23 -32.09 -8.43 -27.64
C CYS A 23 -32.24 -8.46 -26.12
N SER A 24 -33.49 -8.67 -25.69
CA SER A 24 -33.81 -9.14 -24.34
C SER A 24 -33.67 -10.67 -24.36
N THR A 25 -32.74 -11.24 -23.59
CA THR A 25 -32.85 -12.60 -23.07
C THR A 25 -32.18 -12.65 -21.69
N ASN A 26 -33.05 -12.97 -20.77
CA ASN A 26 -32.80 -13.21 -19.37
C ASN A 26 -31.91 -14.45 -19.20
N THR A 27 -30.72 -14.30 -18.63
CA THR A 27 -29.98 -15.43 -18.04
C THR A 27 -29.20 -14.92 -16.86
N ASN A 28 -29.59 -15.37 -15.66
CA ASN A 28 -28.88 -15.19 -14.41
C ASN A 28 -27.44 -15.72 -14.54
N SER A 29 -26.48 -14.85 -14.49
CA SER A 29 -25.10 -15.17 -14.16
C SER A 29 -24.56 -14.03 -13.32
N SER A 30 -24.29 -14.35 -12.06
CA SER A 30 -23.66 -13.46 -11.09
C SER A 30 -22.26 -13.09 -11.58
N THR A 31 -22.16 -11.99 -12.29
CA THR A 31 -20.87 -11.36 -12.59
C THR A 31 -20.77 -10.15 -11.69
N SER A 32 -19.94 -10.27 -10.67
CA SER A 32 -19.56 -9.16 -9.82
C SER A 32 -18.96 -8.06 -10.68
N LYS A 33 -19.77 -7.04 -10.90
CA LYS A 33 -19.34 -5.81 -11.56
C LYS A 33 -18.43 -5.07 -10.60
N THR A 34 -17.12 -5.18 -10.81
CA THR A 34 -16.15 -4.31 -10.18
C THR A 34 -16.38 -2.90 -10.70
N GLU A 35 -17.18 -2.14 -10.00
CA GLU A 35 -17.20 -0.68 -10.19
C GLU A 35 -15.91 -0.13 -9.59
N SER A 36 -15.00 0.27 -10.46
CA SER A 36 -13.85 1.08 -10.09
C SER A 36 -14.36 2.46 -9.65
N SER A 37 -14.85 2.53 -8.40
CA SER A 37 -15.05 3.78 -7.71
C SER A 37 -13.70 4.26 -7.22
N SER A 38 -13.16 5.29 -7.84
CA SER A 38 -11.96 6.03 -7.45
C SER A 38 -12.23 6.91 -6.23
N SER A 39 -12.68 6.31 -5.13
CA SER A 39 -12.56 6.89 -3.80
C SER A 39 -11.40 6.17 -3.13
N ALA A 40 -10.37 6.92 -2.69
CA ALA A 40 -9.30 6.37 -1.86
C ALA A 40 -9.95 5.58 -0.71
N PRO A 41 -9.55 4.32 -0.46
CA PRO A 41 -10.13 3.54 0.63
C PRO A 41 -9.93 4.30 1.93
N THR A 42 -11.02 4.66 2.59
CA THR A 42 -11.00 5.39 3.86
C THR A 42 -10.48 4.51 4.99
N GLU A 43 -10.50 3.19 4.80
CA GLU A 43 -10.08 2.20 5.79
C GLU A 43 -9.18 1.15 5.15
N VAL A 44 -8.07 0.84 5.81
CA VAL A 44 -7.09 -0.15 5.34
C VAL A 44 -6.97 -1.26 6.37
N THR A 45 -7.25 -2.50 5.98
CA THR A 45 -7.09 -3.68 6.83
C THR A 45 -5.83 -4.45 6.44
N ILE A 46 -4.94 -4.65 7.42
CA ILE A 46 -3.67 -5.35 7.25
C ILE A 46 -3.68 -6.64 8.07
N LYS A 47 -3.49 -7.77 7.42
CA LYS A 47 -3.28 -9.06 8.08
C LYS A 47 -1.80 -9.26 8.36
N SER A 48 -1.44 -9.57 9.58
CA SER A 48 -0.06 -9.78 10.01
C SER A 48 0.06 -10.97 10.96
N SER A 49 1.28 -11.37 11.31
CA SER A 49 1.52 -12.43 12.30
C SER A 49 1.02 -12.05 13.71
N LEU A 50 0.75 -10.77 13.97
CA LEU A 50 0.18 -10.28 15.22
C LEU A 50 -1.36 -10.23 15.20
N GLY A 51 -1.99 -10.64 14.10
CA GLY A 51 -3.41 -10.52 13.86
C GLY A 51 -3.76 -9.47 12.82
N VAL A 52 -5.01 -9.02 12.84
CA VAL A 52 -5.54 -8.02 11.90
C VAL A 52 -5.43 -6.64 12.53
N VAL A 53 -4.90 -5.70 11.78
CA VAL A 53 -4.83 -4.28 12.14
C VAL A 53 -5.63 -3.48 11.12
N THR A 54 -6.54 -2.64 11.59
CA THR A 54 -7.35 -1.76 10.76
C THR A 54 -6.93 -0.31 10.99
N LEU A 55 -6.59 0.38 9.91
CA LEU A 55 -6.23 1.79 9.89
C LEU A 55 -7.38 2.60 9.29
N SER A 56 -7.69 3.75 9.86
CA SER A 56 -8.76 4.64 9.38
C SER A 56 -8.43 5.32 8.05
N LYS A 57 -7.16 5.30 7.64
CA LYS A 57 -6.65 5.86 6.37
C LYS A 57 -5.38 5.13 5.94
N VAL A 58 -4.97 5.35 4.70
CA VAL A 58 -3.64 4.92 4.23
C VAL A 58 -2.56 5.62 5.07
N PRO A 59 -1.59 4.89 5.65
CA PRO A 59 -0.57 5.47 6.51
C PRO A 59 0.37 6.38 5.73
N GLU A 60 0.58 7.59 6.25
CA GLU A 60 1.46 8.60 5.68
C GLU A 60 2.82 8.66 6.39
N LYS A 61 2.86 8.27 7.67
CA LYS A 61 4.05 8.22 8.50
C LYS A 61 4.33 6.78 8.93
N ILE A 62 5.19 6.10 8.21
CA ILE A 62 5.55 4.71 8.50
C ILE A 62 6.93 4.67 9.14
N VAL A 63 7.04 3.97 10.27
CA VAL A 63 8.33 3.54 10.82
C VAL A 63 8.48 2.04 10.60
N THR A 64 9.61 1.63 10.05
CA THR A 64 9.86 0.20 9.81
C THR A 64 11.18 -0.26 10.41
N PHE A 65 11.12 -1.37 11.14
CA PHE A 65 12.28 -2.15 11.59
C PHE A 65 12.56 -3.36 10.67
N ASP A 66 11.76 -3.52 9.61
CA ASP A 66 11.95 -4.53 8.58
C ASP A 66 12.52 -3.88 7.32
N LEU A 67 13.76 -4.23 6.98
CA LEU A 67 14.44 -3.67 5.80
C LEU A 67 13.85 -4.20 4.48
N GLY A 68 13.27 -5.40 4.48
CA GLY A 68 12.55 -5.93 3.33
C GLY A 68 11.26 -5.16 3.07
N ALA A 69 10.52 -4.82 4.14
CA ALA A 69 9.36 -3.95 4.04
C ALA A 69 9.75 -2.55 3.54
N ALA A 70 10.87 -1.97 4.03
CA ALA A 70 11.37 -0.69 3.54
C ALA A 70 11.64 -0.72 2.03
N ASP A 71 12.27 -1.78 1.54
CA ASP A 71 12.56 -1.96 0.11
C ASP A 71 11.27 -2.14 -0.71
N THR A 72 10.33 -2.91 -0.21
CA THR A 72 9.01 -3.10 -0.85
C THR A 72 8.23 -1.79 -0.96
N ILE A 73 8.13 -1.03 0.12
CA ILE A 73 7.45 0.28 0.14
C ILE A 73 8.10 1.24 -0.88
N ARG A 74 9.44 1.25 -0.95
CA ARG A 74 10.19 2.03 -1.92
C ARG A 74 9.91 1.57 -3.36
N ALA A 75 9.94 0.28 -3.63
CA ALA A 75 9.66 -0.28 -4.95
C ALA A 75 8.25 0.05 -5.44
N LEU A 76 7.29 0.19 -4.53
CA LEU A 76 5.93 0.62 -4.82
C LEU A 76 5.78 2.16 -4.99
N GLY A 77 6.86 2.93 -4.82
CA GLY A 77 6.84 4.39 -4.99
C GLY A 77 6.41 5.18 -3.75
N PHE A 78 6.28 4.52 -2.59
CA PHE A 78 5.85 5.14 -1.33
C PHE A 78 7.00 5.45 -0.36
N GLU A 79 8.23 5.59 -0.86
CA GLU A 79 9.40 5.85 0.00
C GLU A 79 9.25 7.09 0.89
N LYS A 80 8.50 8.11 0.43
CA LYS A 80 8.24 9.35 1.19
C LYS A 80 7.46 9.12 2.49
N ASN A 81 6.69 8.03 2.54
CA ASN A 81 5.90 7.67 3.71
C ASN A 81 6.76 7.03 4.81
N ILE A 82 7.99 6.59 4.50
CA ILE A 82 8.92 6.08 5.51
C ILE A 82 9.58 7.28 6.20
N VAL A 83 9.21 7.53 7.46
CA VAL A 83 9.74 8.63 8.27
C VAL A 83 10.86 8.20 9.21
N GLY A 84 10.98 6.90 9.49
CA GLY A 84 12.00 6.35 10.38
C GLY A 84 12.32 4.89 10.12
N MET A 85 13.60 4.53 10.30
CA MET A 85 14.12 3.16 10.27
C MET A 85 15.47 3.07 10.97
N PRO A 86 15.98 1.85 11.28
CA PRO A 86 17.40 1.66 11.65
C PRO A 86 18.30 2.09 10.49
N THR A 87 19.19 3.07 10.70
CA THR A 87 20.02 3.64 9.61
C THR A 87 21.47 3.23 9.64
N LYS A 88 21.96 2.70 10.79
CA LYS A 88 23.39 2.39 10.97
C LYS A 88 23.85 1.14 10.20
N THR A 89 22.99 0.14 10.09
CA THR A 89 23.33 -1.15 9.46
C THR A 89 22.28 -1.47 8.41
N VAL A 90 22.44 -0.92 7.23
CA VAL A 90 21.54 -1.12 6.09
C VAL A 90 22.29 -1.66 4.87
N PRO A 91 21.64 -2.46 4.02
CA PRO A 91 22.19 -2.87 2.74
C PRO A 91 22.54 -1.65 1.87
N THR A 92 23.49 -1.84 0.95
CA THR A 92 23.97 -0.74 0.10
C THR A 92 22.83 -0.06 -0.69
N TYR A 93 21.87 -0.83 -1.16
CA TYR A 93 20.73 -0.33 -1.94
C TYR A 93 19.71 0.49 -1.12
N LEU A 94 19.77 0.47 0.21
CA LEU A 94 18.92 1.30 1.09
C LEU A 94 19.66 2.49 1.71
N LYS A 95 20.95 2.70 1.40
CA LYS A 95 21.74 3.79 2.01
C LYS A 95 21.21 5.18 1.68
N ASP A 96 20.69 5.38 0.48
CA ASP A 96 20.09 6.64 0.05
C ASP A 96 18.79 6.94 0.83
N LEU A 97 17.96 5.92 1.07
CA LEU A 97 16.78 6.03 1.91
C LEU A 97 17.17 6.28 3.38
N ALA A 98 18.12 5.51 3.91
CA ALA A 98 18.61 5.67 5.28
C ALA A 98 19.16 7.09 5.56
N GLY A 99 19.71 7.76 4.55
CA GLY A 99 20.16 9.16 4.64
C GLY A 99 19.04 10.20 4.68
N LYS A 100 17.80 9.82 4.31
CA LYS A 100 16.65 10.73 4.22
C LYS A 100 15.68 10.60 5.40
N VAL A 101 15.76 9.52 6.17
CA VAL A 101 14.81 9.20 7.25
C VAL A 101 15.44 9.32 8.63
N LYS A 102 14.61 9.38 9.66
CA LYS A 102 15.10 9.44 11.05
C LYS A 102 15.61 8.08 11.51
N ASN A 103 16.75 8.07 12.22
CA ASN A 103 17.22 6.88 12.88
C ASN A 103 16.39 6.60 14.14
N VAL A 104 15.84 5.40 14.25
CA VAL A 104 15.04 4.92 15.40
C VAL A 104 15.73 3.80 16.17
N GLY A 105 17.05 3.86 16.25
CA GLY A 105 17.87 2.86 16.95
C GLY A 105 18.26 1.70 16.05
N SER A 106 18.25 0.49 16.59
CA SER A 106 18.57 -0.74 15.87
C SER A 106 17.44 -1.78 15.99
N MET A 107 17.54 -2.86 15.21
CA MET A 107 16.57 -3.97 15.29
C MET A 107 16.64 -4.74 16.63
N VAL A 108 17.72 -4.63 17.39
CA VAL A 108 17.89 -5.31 18.69
C VAL A 108 17.75 -4.36 19.86
N GLU A 109 17.86 -3.06 19.61
CA GLU A 109 17.76 -1.98 20.59
C GLU A 109 17.09 -0.77 19.92
N PRO A 110 15.74 -0.78 19.80
CA PRO A 110 14.96 0.34 19.28
C PRO A 110 15.07 1.55 20.23
N ASP A 111 15.13 2.73 19.64
CA ASP A 111 14.99 4.00 20.36
C ASP A 111 13.51 4.38 20.39
N LEU A 112 12.84 4.04 21.51
CA LEU A 112 11.40 4.27 21.68
C LEU A 112 11.05 5.76 21.77
N GLU A 113 11.96 6.59 22.26
CA GLU A 113 11.76 8.03 22.36
C GLU A 113 11.80 8.67 20.98
N ALA A 114 12.82 8.34 20.17
CA ALA A 114 12.90 8.77 18.78
C ALA A 114 11.72 8.26 17.94
N LEU A 115 11.26 7.02 18.21
CA LEU A 115 10.10 6.42 17.56
C LEU A 115 8.81 7.20 17.88
N ALA A 116 8.55 7.46 19.18
CA ALA A 116 7.35 8.19 19.61
C ALA A 116 7.33 9.63 19.10
N ALA A 117 8.48 10.29 19.06
CA ALA A 117 8.60 11.68 18.55
C ALA A 117 8.25 11.82 17.07
N LEU A 118 8.24 10.74 16.30
CA LEU A 118 7.82 10.75 14.89
C LEU A 118 6.31 10.72 14.72
N GLU A 119 5.55 10.36 15.77
CA GLU A 119 4.09 10.17 15.73
C GLU A 119 3.66 9.32 14.52
N PRO A 120 4.13 8.06 14.40
CA PRO A 120 3.84 7.25 13.23
C PRO A 120 2.38 6.82 13.16
N ASP A 121 1.84 6.68 11.95
CA ASP A 121 0.52 6.10 11.69
C ASP A 121 0.59 4.56 11.68
N LEU A 122 1.77 3.99 11.40
CA LEU A 122 2.02 2.56 11.34
C LEU A 122 3.47 2.24 11.70
N ILE A 123 3.64 1.19 12.51
CA ILE A 123 4.94 0.61 12.80
C ILE A 123 4.99 -0.79 12.18
N ILE A 124 6.03 -1.05 11.38
CA ILE A 124 6.31 -2.37 10.84
C ILE A 124 7.48 -2.96 11.63
N ALA A 125 7.16 -3.91 12.50
CA ALA A 125 8.13 -4.66 13.28
C ALA A 125 8.80 -5.74 12.45
N SER A 126 9.96 -6.20 12.89
CA SER A 126 10.66 -7.37 12.36
C SER A 126 10.69 -8.50 13.39
N PRO A 127 10.98 -9.73 13.00
CA PRO A 127 11.17 -10.83 13.96
C PRO A 127 12.24 -10.52 15.03
N ARG A 128 13.23 -9.69 14.71
CA ARG A 128 14.27 -9.27 15.66
C ARG A 128 13.79 -8.28 16.71
N THR A 129 12.74 -7.52 16.40
CA THR A 129 12.11 -6.56 17.32
C THR A 129 10.89 -7.12 18.04
N GLN A 130 10.57 -8.41 17.88
CA GLN A 130 9.36 -9.04 18.43
C GLN A 130 9.16 -8.78 19.93
N LYS A 131 10.23 -8.78 20.72
CA LYS A 131 10.18 -8.51 22.17
C LYS A 131 9.73 -7.08 22.52
N PHE A 132 9.73 -6.16 21.56
CA PHE A 132 9.31 -4.76 21.75
C PHE A 132 7.92 -4.45 21.20
N VAL A 133 7.24 -5.44 20.60
CA VAL A 133 5.94 -5.24 19.92
C VAL A 133 4.90 -4.60 20.84
N ASP A 134 4.84 -5.01 22.12
CA ASP A 134 3.86 -4.43 23.05
C ASP A 134 4.13 -2.94 23.28
N LYS A 135 5.40 -2.55 23.41
CA LYS A 135 5.80 -1.13 23.52
C LYS A 135 5.53 -0.34 22.23
N PHE A 136 5.69 -0.98 21.08
CA PHE A 136 5.36 -0.34 19.80
C PHE A 136 3.85 -0.08 19.67
N LYS A 137 3.02 -1.02 20.13
CA LYS A 137 1.56 -0.87 20.14
C LYS A 137 1.05 0.24 21.06
N GLU A 138 1.81 0.59 22.08
CA GLU A 138 1.52 1.76 22.93
C GLU A 138 1.73 3.09 22.18
N ILE A 139 2.56 3.08 21.12
CA ILE A 139 2.89 4.27 20.32
C ILE A 139 1.98 4.38 19.10
N ALA A 140 1.82 3.28 18.32
CA ALA A 140 1.02 3.26 17.09
C ALA A 140 0.59 1.85 16.69
N PRO A 141 -0.40 1.71 15.79
CA PRO A 141 -0.75 0.45 15.17
C PRO A 141 0.49 -0.27 14.66
N THR A 142 0.67 -1.54 15.06
CA THR A 142 1.90 -2.29 14.81
C THR A 142 1.60 -3.59 14.09
N VAL A 143 2.32 -3.87 13.02
CA VAL A 143 2.26 -5.12 12.24
C VAL A 143 3.61 -5.83 12.26
N LEU A 144 3.60 -7.14 12.13
CA LEU A 144 4.79 -7.98 12.03
C LEU A 144 4.55 -9.03 10.95
N PHE A 145 5.43 -9.08 9.97
CA PHE A 145 5.42 -10.11 8.94
C PHE A 145 6.53 -11.13 9.24
N GLN A 146 6.13 -12.40 9.37
CA GLN A 146 7.06 -13.51 9.56
C GLN A 146 6.90 -14.44 8.36
N ALA A 147 8.01 -14.73 7.69
CA ALA A 147 8.04 -15.83 6.75
C ALA A 147 7.83 -17.15 7.52
N SER A 148 6.91 -17.98 7.07
CA SER A 148 6.78 -19.35 7.60
C SER A 148 8.08 -20.10 7.35
N LYS A 149 8.55 -20.85 8.36
CA LYS A 149 9.74 -21.69 8.19
C LYS A 149 9.51 -22.82 7.17
N ASP A 150 8.26 -23.23 6.99
CA ASP A 150 7.87 -24.40 6.22
C ASP A 150 7.41 -24.04 4.80
N ASP A 151 7.16 -22.76 4.51
CA ASP A 151 6.65 -22.35 3.22
C ASP A 151 7.02 -20.90 2.86
N TYR A 152 8.27 -20.73 2.42
CA TYR A 152 8.75 -19.43 1.91
C TYR A 152 7.89 -18.91 0.74
N TRP A 153 7.33 -19.81 -0.07
CA TRP A 153 6.55 -19.44 -1.24
C TRP A 153 5.09 -19.04 -0.93
N THR A 154 4.48 -19.58 0.13
CA THR A 154 3.13 -19.17 0.55
C THR A 154 3.14 -17.85 1.30
N SER A 155 4.20 -17.54 2.03
CA SER A 155 4.32 -16.25 2.72
C SER A 155 4.47 -15.06 1.79
N THR A 156 4.86 -15.27 0.53
CA THR A 156 5.01 -14.22 -0.49
C THR A 156 3.78 -14.03 -1.37
N LYS A 157 2.75 -14.86 -1.21
CA LYS A 157 1.50 -14.82 -2.00
C LYS A 157 0.31 -14.24 -1.24
N GLY A 158 0.53 -13.67 -0.06
CA GLY A 158 -0.50 -13.05 0.78
C GLY A 158 -1.03 -11.74 0.25
#